data_3b9844714eadace6504dd82204b76273
#
_entry.id   3b9844714eadace6504dd82204b76273
#
_cell.length_a   1.000
_cell.length_b   1.000
_cell.length_c   1.000
_cell.angle_alpha   90.00
_cell.angle_beta   90.00
_cell.angle_gamma   90.00
#
_symmetry.space_group_name_H-M   'P 1'
#
loop_
_entity.id
_entity.type
_entity.pdbx_description
1 polymer ?
#
loop_
_entity_poly.entity_id
_entity_poly.type
_entity_poly.pdbx_seq_one_letter_code
_entity_poly.pdbx_strand_id
1 'polypeptide(L)'
;MKSAWLFPGQASQYVGMGKDIFDHTDLGKHYFECANDIMECDIQSIIFYGPKEKLKQTQYTQPAIYIVSVILGELLKAKGFSPNAVAGHSLGEYSSLSVANAFDFETGLTLVKIRAENMAKAGD
;
A
#
# COMPACT_ATOMS: atom_id res chain seq x y z
N MET A 1 -26.51 -4.04 -2.72
CA MET A 1 -25.60 -4.82 -3.58
C MET A 1 -24.44 -5.32 -2.73
N LYS A 2 -24.11 -6.60 -2.87
CA LYS A 2 -22.94 -7.18 -2.19
C LYS A 2 -21.69 -6.98 -3.05
N SER A 3 -20.60 -6.64 -2.42
CA SER A 3 -19.32 -6.45 -3.09
C SER A 3 -18.18 -7.12 -2.33
N ALA A 4 -17.20 -7.59 -3.07
CA ALA A 4 -15.95 -8.11 -2.53
C ALA A 4 -14.80 -7.28 -3.10
N TRP A 5 -13.86 -6.90 -2.24
CA TRP A 5 -12.68 -6.13 -2.64
C TRP A 5 -11.46 -7.03 -2.63
N LEU A 6 -10.74 -7.03 -3.74
CA LEU A 6 -9.56 -7.86 -3.93
C LEU A 6 -8.33 -6.97 -3.98
N PHE A 7 -7.30 -7.35 -3.22
CA PHE A 7 -6.09 -6.56 -3.09
C PHE A 7 -4.89 -7.30 -3.71
N PRO A 8 -4.15 -6.63 -4.62
CA PRO A 8 -3.06 -7.28 -5.34
C PRO A 8 -1.80 -7.40 -4.49
N GLY A 9 -0.92 -8.29 -4.93
CA GLY A 9 0.39 -8.47 -4.36
C GLY A 9 1.51 -8.00 -5.28
N GLN A 10 2.72 -8.47 -5.01
CA GLN A 10 3.92 -8.11 -5.75
C GLN A 10 3.76 -8.40 -7.24
N ALA A 11 4.33 -7.56 -8.08
CA ALA A 11 4.23 -7.48 -9.53
C ALA A 11 3.08 -6.59 -10.05
N SER A 12 2.25 -6.05 -9.17
CA SER A 12 1.21 -5.09 -9.55
C SER A 12 1.71 -3.64 -9.56
N GLN A 13 2.91 -3.39 -9.06
CA GLN A 13 3.48 -2.05 -8.96
C GLN A 13 3.86 -1.48 -10.32
N TYR A 14 3.71 -0.16 -10.45
CA TYR A 14 4.24 0.59 -11.59
C TYR A 14 4.61 2.00 -11.15
N VAL A 15 5.63 2.56 -11.76
CA VAL A 15 6.08 3.93 -11.46
C VAL A 15 4.96 4.92 -11.80
N GLY A 16 4.64 5.78 -10.85
CA GLY A 16 3.56 6.77 -10.99
C GLY A 16 2.25 6.35 -10.35
N MET A 17 2.12 5.09 -9.90
CA MET A 17 0.88 4.64 -9.26
C MET A 17 0.56 5.50 -8.03
N GLY A 18 -0.71 5.88 -7.89
CA GLY A 18 -1.17 6.67 -6.74
C GLY A 18 -0.88 8.15 -6.80
N LYS A 19 -0.13 8.63 -7.80
CA LYS A 19 0.21 10.06 -7.88
C LYS A 19 -1.02 10.95 -8.08
N ASP A 20 -1.97 10.53 -8.88
CA ASP A 20 -3.23 11.23 -9.09
C ASP A 20 -4.02 11.35 -7.79
N ILE A 21 -4.04 10.29 -6.99
CA ILE A 21 -4.69 10.28 -5.68
C ILE A 21 -4.01 11.26 -4.73
N PHE A 22 -2.67 11.27 -4.72
CA PHE A 22 -1.89 12.22 -3.92
C PHE A 22 -2.19 13.66 -4.33
N ASP A 23 -2.21 13.94 -5.64
CA ASP A 23 -2.40 15.30 -6.15
C ASP A 23 -3.80 15.84 -5.87
N HIS A 24 -4.80 14.97 -5.81
CA HIS A 24 -6.21 15.39 -5.78
C HIS A 24 -6.95 15.09 -4.47
N THR A 25 -6.33 14.47 -3.48
CA THR A 25 -6.97 14.15 -2.21
C THR A 25 -6.10 14.49 -1.01
N ASP A 26 -6.71 15.05 0.03
CA ASP A 26 -6.02 15.30 1.29
C ASP A 26 -5.70 13.98 2.01
N LEU A 27 -6.59 13.01 1.90
CA LEU A 27 -6.39 11.68 2.47
C LEU A 27 -5.16 11.01 1.90
N GLY A 28 -4.98 11.07 0.56
CA GLY A 28 -3.80 10.53 -0.10
C GLY A 28 -2.51 11.20 0.39
N LYS A 29 -2.51 12.53 0.49
CA LYS A 29 -1.35 13.28 0.99
C LYS A 29 -0.99 12.88 2.41
N HIS A 30 -1.98 12.77 3.28
CA HIS A 30 -1.78 12.39 4.68
C HIS A 30 -1.15 10.99 4.80
N TYR A 31 -1.69 10.01 4.07
CA TYR A 31 -1.16 8.63 4.13
C TYR A 31 0.26 8.55 3.58
N PHE A 32 0.58 9.27 2.51
CA PHE A 32 1.94 9.27 1.96
C PHE A 32 2.94 9.93 2.92
N GLU A 33 2.55 10.99 3.62
CA GLU A 33 3.40 11.61 4.65
C GLU A 33 3.68 10.63 5.79
N CYS A 34 2.65 9.97 6.29
CA CYS A 34 2.81 8.93 7.33
C CYS A 34 3.71 7.80 6.83
N ALA A 35 3.54 7.41 5.57
CA ALA A 35 4.34 6.34 4.98
C ALA A 35 5.82 6.70 4.91
N ASN A 36 6.16 7.93 4.51
CA ASN A 36 7.55 8.37 4.48
C ASN A 36 8.19 8.30 5.87
N ASP A 37 7.45 8.71 6.90
CA ASP A 37 7.94 8.66 8.28
C ASP A 37 8.20 7.22 8.74
N ILE A 38 7.25 6.32 8.51
CA ILE A 38 7.35 4.92 8.92
C ILE A 38 8.47 4.20 8.17
N MET A 39 8.57 4.44 6.85
CA MET A 39 9.59 3.81 6.02
C MET A 39 10.99 4.39 6.25
N GLU A 40 11.08 5.54 6.92
CA GLU A 40 12.35 6.24 7.16
C GLU A 40 13.08 6.56 5.86
N CYS A 41 12.32 6.80 4.80
CA CYS A 41 12.83 7.19 3.48
C CYS A 41 11.72 7.87 2.69
N ASP A 42 12.07 8.49 1.57
CA ASP A 42 11.10 9.10 0.67
C ASP A 42 10.50 8.03 -0.24
N ILE A 43 9.67 7.15 0.36
CA ILE A 43 8.98 6.09 -0.39
C ILE A 43 8.07 6.67 -1.47
N GLN A 44 7.51 7.84 -1.23
CA GLN A 44 6.66 8.54 -2.19
C GLN A 44 7.39 8.80 -3.50
N SER A 45 8.62 9.31 -3.44
CA SER A 45 9.42 9.58 -4.64
C SER A 45 9.77 8.29 -5.38
N ILE A 46 10.05 7.21 -4.66
CA ILE A 46 10.32 5.91 -5.27
C ILE A 46 9.09 5.43 -6.04
N ILE A 47 7.91 5.57 -5.46
CA ILE A 47 6.66 5.14 -6.09
C ILE A 47 6.33 6.00 -7.32
N PHE A 48 6.45 7.33 -7.20
CA PHE A 48 6.00 8.25 -8.25
C PHE A 48 7.00 8.39 -9.39
N TYR A 49 8.29 8.32 -9.09
CA TYR A 49 9.34 8.66 -10.06
C TYR A 49 10.35 7.53 -10.29
N GLY A 50 10.34 6.49 -9.51
CA GLY A 50 11.23 5.36 -9.66
C GLY A 50 12.65 5.61 -9.18
N PRO A 51 13.64 5.02 -9.82
CA PRO A 51 13.54 4.25 -11.07
C PRO A 51 12.80 2.90 -10.89
N LYS A 52 12.35 2.35 -12.01
CA LYS A 52 11.58 1.09 -12.03
C LYS A 52 12.33 -0.04 -11.32
N GLU A 53 13.63 -0.13 -11.52
CA GLU A 53 14.47 -1.16 -10.93
C GLU A 53 14.53 -1.06 -9.40
N LYS A 54 14.45 0.14 -8.86
CA LYS A 54 14.40 0.36 -7.41
C LYS A 54 13.03 -0.03 -6.85
N LEU A 55 11.95 0.40 -7.50
CA LEU A 55 10.59 0.06 -7.08
C LEU A 55 10.34 -1.45 -7.15
N LYS A 56 11.02 -2.16 -8.04
CA LYS A 56 10.93 -3.62 -8.20
C LYS A 56 11.54 -4.39 -7.03
N GLN A 57 12.43 -3.77 -6.27
CA GLN A 57 13.05 -4.44 -5.11
C GLN A 57 12.00 -4.67 -4.03
N THR A 58 11.98 -5.89 -3.48
CA THR A 58 10.87 -6.33 -2.61
C THR A 58 10.69 -5.46 -1.37
N GLN A 59 11.77 -4.89 -0.82
CA GLN A 59 11.69 -4.00 0.35
C GLN A 59 10.96 -2.69 0.05
N TYR A 60 10.85 -2.29 -1.22
CA TYR A 60 10.09 -1.12 -1.65
C TYR A 60 8.76 -1.49 -2.29
N THR A 61 8.73 -2.58 -3.07
CA THR A 61 7.52 -3.03 -3.77
C THR A 61 6.38 -3.32 -2.82
N GLN A 62 6.64 -4.09 -1.76
CA GLN A 62 5.59 -4.50 -0.83
C GLN A 62 4.96 -3.31 -0.11
N PRO A 63 5.76 -2.41 0.53
CA PRO A 63 5.18 -1.21 1.12
C PRO A 63 4.44 -0.34 0.09
N ALA A 64 4.99 -0.20 -1.11
CA ALA A 64 4.37 0.63 -2.14
C ALA A 64 2.96 0.14 -2.51
N ILE A 65 2.81 -1.15 -2.74
CA ILE A 65 1.50 -1.75 -3.07
C ILE A 65 0.53 -1.60 -1.89
N TYR A 66 1.00 -1.88 -0.67
CA TYR A 66 0.18 -1.72 0.53
C TYR A 66 -0.34 -0.28 0.66
N ILE A 67 0.55 0.71 0.56
CA ILE A 67 0.20 2.13 0.71
C ILE A 67 -0.90 2.51 -0.28
N VAL A 68 -0.69 2.26 -1.57
CA VAL A 68 -1.64 2.65 -2.61
C VAL A 68 -2.96 1.89 -2.46
N SER A 69 -2.90 0.60 -2.16
CA SER A 69 -4.10 -0.23 -2.00
C SER A 69 -4.96 0.23 -0.83
N VAL A 70 -4.34 0.55 0.31
CA VAL A 70 -5.09 1.02 1.50
C VAL A 70 -5.70 2.39 1.23
N ILE A 71 -4.96 3.30 0.61
CA ILE A 71 -5.48 4.63 0.26
C ILE A 71 -6.73 4.49 -0.62
N LEU A 72 -6.69 3.65 -1.65
CA LEU A 72 -7.83 3.42 -2.52
C LEU A 72 -9.03 2.87 -1.76
N GLY A 73 -8.80 1.90 -0.87
CA GLY A 73 -9.87 1.34 -0.03
C GLY A 73 -10.49 2.39 0.89
N GLU A 74 -9.67 3.20 1.54
CA GLU A 74 -10.14 4.25 2.45
C GLU A 74 -10.89 5.36 1.69
N LEU A 75 -10.45 5.70 0.47
CA LEU A 75 -11.17 6.66 -0.37
C LEU A 75 -12.55 6.14 -0.76
N LEU A 76 -12.67 4.85 -1.11
CA LEU A 76 -13.97 4.26 -1.41
C LEU A 76 -14.88 4.28 -0.19
N LYS A 77 -14.35 3.96 1.00
CA LYS A 77 -15.13 4.02 2.24
C LYS A 77 -15.60 5.45 2.53
N ALA A 78 -14.74 6.45 2.29
CA ALA A 78 -15.10 7.86 2.48
C ALA A 78 -16.22 8.31 1.54
N LYS A 79 -16.37 7.64 0.39
CA LYS A 79 -17.46 7.91 -0.55
C LYS A 79 -18.73 7.11 -0.25
N GLY A 80 -18.76 6.37 0.85
CA GLY A 80 -19.93 5.61 1.28
C GLY A 80 -19.97 4.17 0.81
N PHE A 81 -18.93 3.69 0.12
CA PHE A 81 -18.83 2.29 -0.25
C PHE A 81 -18.27 1.47 0.90
N SER A 82 -18.69 0.22 0.97
CA SER A 82 -18.27 -0.69 2.04
C SER A 82 -18.24 -2.11 1.49
N PRO A 83 -17.15 -2.87 1.69
CA PRO A 83 -17.11 -4.23 1.19
C PRO A 83 -17.87 -5.17 2.11
N ASN A 84 -18.49 -6.19 1.51
CA ASN A 84 -19.06 -7.31 2.26
C ASN A 84 -17.99 -8.35 2.60
N ALA A 85 -16.95 -8.42 1.79
CA ALA A 85 -15.82 -9.29 2.01
C ALA A 85 -14.56 -8.65 1.43
N VAL A 86 -13.42 -9.00 1.99
CA VAL A 86 -12.10 -8.58 1.48
C VAL A 86 -11.22 -9.81 1.33
N ALA A 87 -10.35 -9.79 0.34
CA ALA A 87 -9.37 -10.84 0.14
C ALA A 87 -8.12 -10.22 -0.47
N GLY A 88 -6.97 -10.85 -0.25
CA GLY A 88 -5.71 -10.38 -0.78
C GLY A 88 -4.82 -11.53 -1.22
N HIS A 89 -3.99 -11.26 -2.23
CA HIS A 89 -3.00 -12.21 -2.72
C HIS A 89 -1.65 -11.90 -2.10
N SER A 90 -1.14 -12.78 -1.23
CA SER A 90 0.16 -12.63 -0.56
C SER A 90 0.25 -11.31 0.20
N LEU A 91 1.04 -10.34 -0.23
CA LEU A 91 1.11 -8.99 0.37
C LEU A 91 -0.27 -8.35 0.49
N GLY A 92 -1.14 -8.59 -0.47
CA GLY A 92 -2.50 -8.05 -0.47
C GLY A 92 -3.34 -8.44 0.74
N GLU A 93 -3.00 -9.52 1.45
CA GLU A 93 -3.68 -9.87 2.70
C GLU A 93 -3.53 -8.77 3.75
N TYR A 94 -2.38 -8.12 3.83
CA TYR A 94 -2.15 -7.00 4.75
C TYR A 94 -3.03 -5.80 4.39
N SER A 95 -3.14 -5.49 3.09
CA SER A 95 -4.03 -4.43 2.61
C SER A 95 -5.48 -4.73 2.97
N SER A 96 -5.93 -5.97 2.75
CA SER A 96 -7.30 -6.37 3.06
C SER A 96 -7.60 -6.27 4.55
N LEU A 97 -6.67 -6.67 5.41
CA LEU A 97 -6.83 -6.58 6.85
C LEU A 97 -6.91 -5.13 7.33
N SER A 98 -6.09 -4.24 6.77
CA SER A 98 -6.14 -2.82 7.09
C SER A 98 -7.49 -2.19 6.71
N VAL A 99 -7.95 -2.47 5.49
CA VAL A 99 -9.23 -1.95 4.99
C VAL A 99 -10.40 -2.51 5.78
N ALA A 100 -10.29 -3.75 6.26
CA ALA A 100 -11.29 -4.39 7.12
C ALA A 100 -11.19 -3.94 8.59
N ASN A 101 -10.29 -3.02 8.91
CA ASN A 101 -10.08 -2.47 10.26
C ASN A 101 -9.54 -3.48 11.28
N ALA A 102 -8.86 -4.54 10.83
CA ALA A 102 -8.19 -5.48 11.73
C ALA A 102 -6.98 -4.81 12.41
N PHE A 103 -6.33 -3.87 11.74
CA PHE A 103 -5.32 -2.98 12.30
C PHE A 103 -5.36 -1.65 11.53
N ASP A 104 -4.71 -0.61 12.07
CA ASP A 104 -4.64 0.66 11.38
C ASP A 104 -3.56 0.66 10.29
N PHE A 105 -3.58 1.69 9.43
CA PHE A 105 -2.63 1.82 8.34
C PHE A 105 -1.18 1.76 8.82
N GLU A 106 -0.87 2.49 9.90
CA GLU A 106 0.49 2.61 10.42
C GLU A 106 1.02 1.29 10.95
N THR A 107 0.21 0.57 11.70
CA THR A 107 0.56 -0.76 12.21
C THR A 107 0.79 -1.73 11.05
N GLY A 108 -0.12 -1.73 10.07
CA GLY A 108 0.00 -2.59 8.90
C GLY A 108 1.24 -2.28 8.07
N LEU A 109 1.56 -1.00 7.87
CA LEU A 109 2.74 -0.61 7.12
C LEU A 109 4.03 -1.05 7.84
N THR A 110 4.07 -0.91 9.16
CA THR A 110 5.21 -1.38 9.96
C THR A 110 5.42 -2.89 9.79
N LEU A 111 4.35 -3.67 9.83
CA LEU A 111 4.41 -5.11 9.61
C LEU A 111 4.89 -5.45 8.20
N VAL A 112 4.38 -4.75 7.20
CA VAL A 112 4.78 -4.94 5.80
C VAL A 112 6.25 -4.59 5.60
N LYS A 113 6.71 -3.51 6.22
CA LYS A 113 8.12 -3.10 6.18
C LYS A 113 9.03 -4.22 6.69
N ILE A 114 8.71 -4.76 7.87
CA ILE A 114 9.48 -5.86 8.48
C ILE A 114 9.46 -7.10 7.58
N ARG A 115 8.28 -7.48 7.08
CA ARG A 115 8.13 -8.61 6.17
C ARG A 115 8.99 -8.46 4.92
N ALA A 116 8.92 -7.29 4.30
CA ALA A 116 9.65 -7.00 3.06
C ALA A 116 11.16 -7.01 3.27
N GLU A 117 11.64 -6.43 4.36
CA GLU A 117 13.06 -6.43 4.69
C GLU A 117 13.58 -7.85 4.93
N ASN A 118 12.81 -8.67 5.66
CA ASN A 118 13.19 -10.06 5.91
C ASN A 118 13.18 -10.90 4.64
N MET A 119 12.21 -10.70 3.75
CA MET A 119 12.15 -11.40 2.47
C MET A 119 13.30 -10.97 1.55
N ALA A 120 13.67 -9.69 1.56
CA ALA A 120 14.82 -9.20 0.80
C ALA A 120 16.12 -9.86 1.27
N LYS A 121 16.31 -9.98 2.57
CA LYS A 121 17.51 -10.65 3.16
C LYS A 121 17.55 -12.14 2.80
N ALA A 122 16.40 -12.81 2.83
CA ALA A 122 16.32 -14.23 2.53
C ALA A 122 16.59 -14.54 1.05
N GLY A 123 16.33 -13.57 0.17
CA GLY A 123 16.55 -13.70 -1.27
C GLY A 123 18.00 -13.45 -1.73
N ASP A 124 18.83 -12.95 -0.84
CA ASP A 124 20.24 -12.63 -1.15
C ASP A 124 21.16 -13.86 -1.03
#